data_58e7972a423c50b932fe6092963930c0
#
_entry.id   58e7972a423c50b932fe6092963930c0
#
_cell.length_a   1.000
_cell.length_b   1.000
_cell.length_c   1.000
_cell.angle_alpha   90.00
_cell.angle_beta   90.00
_cell.angle_gamma   90.00
#
_symmetry.space_group_name_H-M   'P 1'
#
loop_
_entity.id
_entity.type
_entity.pdbx_description
1 polymer ?
#
loop_
_entity_poly.entity_id
_entity_poly.type
_entity_poly.pdbx_seq_one_letter_code
_entity_poly.pdbx_strand_id
1 'polypeptide(L)'
;MATVSVAQTLREVSALFDMRADFVHGHVYGSGHINATYCAHYDQAGLRLRYIHQRINTNVFKTPIELMENVDRVTKHSLERLLAEGNPEARRRTLTCVPSVEGKPYAIDSAGNVWRTSPFIERARGYDDLEPNEQAFQAAQAFGNFQKLAADLGGARLHETIPNFHNTPKRLEALQAAIEADSSNRAAEVKKEIEFALARAADCARITSLIASGEIPERVTHNDTKLNNVLLDDVTAEGVCVIDLDTTMPGSALYDFGAMVRTATP
;
A
#
# COMPACT_ATOMS: atom_id res chain seq x y z
N MET A 1 -2.68 24.31 23.23
CA MET A 1 -1.58 23.32 23.02
C MET A 1 -0.72 23.87 21.90
N ALA A 2 0.60 23.93 22.09
CA ALA A 2 1.51 24.40 21.02
C ALA A 2 1.47 23.37 19.88
N THR A 3 1.27 23.85 18.64
CA THR A 3 1.30 23.00 17.46
C THR A 3 2.75 22.55 17.24
N VAL A 4 3.03 21.25 17.44
CA VAL A 4 4.36 20.68 17.19
C VAL A 4 4.67 20.84 15.70
N SER A 5 5.83 21.39 15.36
CA SER A 5 6.21 21.58 13.97
C SER A 5 6.54 20.23 13.30
N VAL A 6 6.32 20.13 11.98
CA VAL A 6 6.67 18.93 11.19
C VAL A 6 8.15 18.56 11.41
N ALA A 7 9.05 19.54 11.42
CA ALA A 7 10.48 19.30 11.65
C ALA A 7 10.78 18.71 13.03
N GLN A 8 10.06 19.15 14.08
CA GLN A 8 10.22 18.60 15.42
C GLN A 8 9.71 17.16 15.48
N THR A 9 8.51 16.89 14.96
CA THR A 9 7.96 15.52 14.86
C THR A 9 8.93 14.58 14.16
N LEU A 10 9.45 14.99 12.98
CA LEU A 10 10.36 14.15 12.21
C LEU A 10 11.70 13.91 12.92
N ARG A 11 12.21 14.87 13.67
CA ARG A 11 13.43 14.70 14.49
C ARG A 11 13.21 13.66 15.59
N GLU A 12 12.06 13.72 16.26
CA GLU A 12 11.68 12.74 17.28
C GLU A 12 11.51 11.34 16.67
N VAL A 13 10.80 11.24 15.55
CA VAL A 13 10.58 9.97 14.83
C VAL A 13 11.90 9.38 14.32
N SER A 14 12.80 10.21 13.80
CA SER A 14 14.13 9.79 13.33
C SER A 14 14.92 9.05 14.39
N ALA A 15 14.83 9.50 15.65
CA ALA A 15 15.53 8.89 16.76
C ALA A 15 15.00 7.49 17.16
N LEU A 16 13.82 7.12 16.66
CA LEU A 16 13.22 5.80 16.90
C LEU A 16 13.75 4.70 15.97
N PHE A 17 14.46 5.08 14.90
CA PHE A 17 14.94 4.14 13.87
C PHE A 17 16.48 4.08 13.86
N ASP A 18 17.03 2.90 13.54
CA ASP A 18 18.48 2.68 13.42
C ASP A 18 19.01 3.31 12.10
N MET A 19 19.02 4.64 12.09
CA MET A 19 19.55 5.45 10.99
C MET A 19 20.86 6.10 11.43
N ARG A 20 21.95 5.77 10.75
CA ARG A 20 23.27 6.33 11.02
C ARG A 20 23.51 7.59 10.20
N ALA A 21 22.61 8.58 10.36
CA ALA A 21 22.66 9.82 9.61
C ALA A 21 21.99 10.94 10.41
N ASP A 22 22.45 12.17 10.28
CA ASP A 22 21.94 13.33 10.99
C ASP A 22 20.73 13.92 10.26
N PHE A 23 19.63 14.12 10.95
CA PHE A 23 18.43 14.78 10.41
C PHE A 23 18.72 16.23 10.06
N VAL A 24 18.42 16.63 8.84
CA VAL A 24 18.60 18.00 8.32
C VAL A 24 17.28 18.75 8.30
N HIS A 25 16.32 18.28 7.50
CA HIS A 25 14.96 18.85 7.40
C HIS A 25 13.99 17.80 6.84
N GLY A 26 12.70 18.12 6.90
CA GLY A 26 11.68 17.28 6.26
C GLY A 26 10.37 18.04 6.03
N HIS A 27 9.52 17.48 5.20
CA HIS A 27 8.24 18.07 4.78
C HIS A 27 7.20 16.98 4.54
N VAL A 28 5.93 17.37 4.50
CA VAL A 28 4.84 16.49 4.09
C VAL A 28 5.07 16.07 2.64
N TYR A 29 4.86 14.80 2.32
CA TYR A 29 5.18 14.23 1.01
C TYR A 29 4.03 13.39 0.46
N GLY A 30 3.79 13.52 -0.87
CA GLY A 30 2.79 12.75 -1.60
C GLY A 30 1.35 13.27 -1.45
N SER A 31 0.46 12.73 -2.28
CA SER A 31 -0.96 13.04 -2.35
C SER A 31 -1.84 12.01 -1.59
N GLY A 32 -1.23 11.03 -0.91
CA GLY A 32 -1.94 9.98 -0.17
C GLY A 32 -2.80 10.54 0.97
N HIS A 33 -4.04 10.04 1.10
CA HIS A 33 -5.02 10.58 2.04
C HIS A 33 -5.20 9.72 3.30
N ILE A 34 -4.61 8.53 3.36
CA ILE A 34 -4.80 7.61 4.50
C ILE A 34 -3.72 7.83 5.55
N ASN A 35 -2.47 7.57 5.21
CA ASN A 35 -1.35 7.73 6.13
C ASN A 35 -0.75 9.14 6.04
N ALA A 36 -0.24 9.65 7.15
CA ALA A 36 0.56 10.87 7.12
C ALA A 36 1.98 10.52 6.65
N THR A 37 2.36 10.99 5.47
CA THR A 37 3.63 10.68 4.80
C THR A 37 4.54 11.89 4.77
N TYR A 38 5.81 11.68 5.05
CA TYR A 38 6.83 12.72 5.11
C TYR A 38 8.10 12.25 4.39
N CYS A 39 8.72 13.17 3.64
CA CYS A 39 10.08 13.00 3.14
C CYS A 39 11.04 13.76 4.05
N ALA A 40 12.04 13.08 4.57
CA ALA A 40 13.05 13.66 5.43
C ALA A 40 14.44 13.50 4.81
N HIS A 41 15.24 14.54 4.94
CA HIS A 41 16.60 14.66 4.41
C HIS A 41 17.60 14.51 5.54
N TYR A 42 18.65 13.75 5.28
CA TYR A 42 19.71 13.42 6.21
C TYR A 42 21.09 13.69 5.64
N ASP A 43 22.05 13.86 6.50
CA ASP A 43 23.47 13.93 6.16
C ASP A 43 24.20 12.75 6.81
N GLN A 44 24.92 11.98 6.02
CA GLN A 44 25.79 10.92 6.49
C GLN A 44 27.22 11.20 6.01
N ALA A 45 28.00 11.89 6.82
CA ALA A 45 29.37 12.25 6.49
C ALA A 45 29.52 12.99 5.14
N GLY A 46 28.61 13.92 4.85
CA GLY A 46 28.55 14.69 3.60
C GLY A 46 27.73 14.05 2.48
N LEU A 47 27.28 12.81 2.64
CA LEU A 47 26.36 12.17 1.71
C LEU A 47 24.91 12.54 2.06
N ARG A 48 24.18 13.08 1.09
CA ARG A 48 22.77 13.41 1.26
C ARG A 48 21.91 12.19 1.02
N LEU A 49 21.09 11.83 2.03
CA LEU A 49 20.15 10.72 1.99
C LEU A 49 18.73 11.24 2.21
N ARG A 50 17.75 10.52 1.65
CA ARG A 50 16.34 10.77 1.91
C ARG A 50 15.66 9.50 2.42
N TYR A 51 14.71 9.70 3.35
CA TYR A 51 13.86 8.63 3.86
C TYR A 51 12.40 9.07 3.85
N ILE A 52 11.52 8.10 3.66
CA ILE A 52 10.08 8.28 3.85
C ILE A 52 9.71 7.80 5.24
N HIS A 53 9.12 8.68 6.03
CA HIS A 53 8.47 8.33 7.29
C HIS A 53 6.97 8.36 7.10
N GLN A 54 6.30 7.31 7.55
CA GLN A 54 4.85 7.24 7.49
C GLN A 54 4.27 6.92 8.87
N ARG A 55 3.29 7.73 9.28
CA ARG A 55 2.46 7.44 10.44
C ARG A 55 1.23 6.67 9.97
N ILE A 56 1.08 5.44 10.46
CA ILE A 56 -0.03 4.56 10.09
C ILE A 56 -1.34 5.10 10.68
N ASN A 57 -2.36 5.20 9.85
CA ASN A 57 -3.69 5.66 10.28
C ASN A 57 -4.46 4.54 10.97
N THR A 58 -4.48 4.53 12.29
CA THR A 58 -5.18 3.54 13.12
C THR A 58 -6.71 3.66 13.08
N ASN A 59 -7.25 4.72 12.49
CA ASN A 59 -8.68 4.79 12.21
C ASN A 59 -9.09 3.84 11.07
N VAL A 60 -8.21 3.62 10.11
CA VAL A 60 -8.39 2.70 8.98
C VAL A 60 -7.82 1.32 9.33
N PHE A 61 -6.55 1.26 9.71
CA PHE A 61 -5.84 0.02 10.03
C PHE A 61 -5.89 -0.23 11.54
N LYS A 62 -6.84 -1.06 11.98
CA LYS A 62 -7.10 -1.31 13.41
C LYS A 62 -6.00 -2.13 14.10
N THR A 63 -5.24 -2.90 13.34
CA THR A 63 -4.13 -3.76 13.80
C THR A 63 -2.83 -3.38 13.08
N PRO A 64 -2.26 -2.18 13.36
CA PRO A 64 -1.09 -1.67 12.62
C PRO A 64 0.16 -2.52 12.79
N ILE A 65 0.26 -3.31 13.85
CA ILE A 65 1.38 -4.23 14.08
C ILE A 65 1.29 -5.42 13.11
N GLU A 66 0.14 -6.05 12.98
CA GLU A 66 -0.12 -7.14 12.02
C GLU A 66 0.09 -6.67 10.58
N LEU A 67 -0.33 -5.43 10.26
CA LEU A 67 -0.04 -4.80 8.99
C LEU A 67 1.47 -4.74 8.74
N MET A 68 2.25 -4.30 9.73
CA MET A 68 3.71 -4.20 9.58
C MET A 68 4.40 -5.57 9.52
N GLU A 69 3.85 -6.60 10.16
CA GLU A 69 4.31 -7.98 9.99
C GLU A 69 4.13 -8.46 8.53
N ASN A 70 2.98 -8.16 7.92
CA ASN A 70 2.76 -8.46 6.49
C ASN A 70 3.76 -7.72 5.60
N VAL A 71 3.89 -6.40 5.78
CA VAL A 71 4.78 -5.56 4.97
C VAL A 71 6.23 -6.05 5.08
N ASP A 72 6.70 -6.31 6.30
CA ASP A 72 8.07 -6.76 6.54
C ASP A 72 8.35 -8.13 5.87
N ARG A 73 7.43 -9.09 6.02
CA ARG A 73 7.58 -10.42 5.41
C ARG A 73 7.60 -10.33 3.88
N VAL A 74 6.67 -9.59 3.29
CA VAL A 74 6.57 -9.47 1.83
C VAL A 74 7.79 -8.74 1.26
N THR A 75 8.22 -7.65 1.88
CA THR A 75 9.35 -6.86 1.38
C THR A 75 10.68 -7.59 1.54
N LYS A 76 10.90 -8.30 2.65
CA LYS A 76 12.10 -9.13 2.86
C LYS A 76 12.17 -10.26 1.84
N HIS A 77 11.08 -11.02 1.68
CA HIS A 77 10.99 -12.10 0.71
C HIS A 77 11.25 -11.60 -0.72
N SER A 78 10.62 -10.49 -1.12
CA SER A 78 10.82 -9.89 -2.44
C SER A 78 12.27 -9.47 -2.65
N LEU A 79 12.91 -8.87 -1.64
CA LEU A 79 14.30 -8.48 -1.71
C LEU A 79 15.24 -9.69 -1.85
N GLU A 80 15.02 -10.73 -1.05
CA GLU A 80 15.80 -11.97 -1.10
C GLU A 80 15.70 -12.62 -2.48
N ARG A 81 14.51 -12.68 -3.07
CA ARG A 81 14.28 -13.20 -4.41
C ARG A 81 15.04 -12.39 -5.47
N LEU A 82 14.91 -11.07 -5.44
CA LEU A 82 15.59 -10.17 -6.38
C LEU A 82 17.12 -10.29 -6.28
N LEU A 83 17.65 -10.41 -5.07
CA LEU A 83 19.08 -10.61 -4.83
C LEU A 83 19.54 -11.98 -5.34
N ALA A 84 18.77 -13.05 -5.12
CA ALA A 84 19.07 -14.39 -5.62
C ALA A 84 19.03 -14.47 -7.15
N GLU A 85 18.19 -13.65 -7.80
CA GLU A 85 18.15 -13.50 -9.26
C GLU A 85 19.34 -12.66 -9.81
N GLY A 86 20.20 -12.13 -8.93
CA GLY A 86 21.33 -11.29 -9.32
C GLY A 86 20.92 -9.90 -9.81
N ASN A 87 19.75 -9.40 -9.43
CA ASN A 87 19.26 -8.09 -9.86
C ASN A 87 20.10 -6.98 -9.23
N PRO A 88 20.83 -6.16 -10.00
CA PRO A 88 21.70 -5.12 -9.47
C PRO A 88 20.94 -3.97 -8.80
N GLU A 89 19.66 -3.80 -9.13
CA GLU A 89 18.77 -2.78 -8.56
C GLU A 89 17.79 -3.35 -7.52
N ALA A 90 18.04 -4.54 -6.98
CA ALA A 90 17.10 -5.24 -6.09
C ALA A 90 16.51 -4.33 -4.99
N ARG A 91 17.36 -3.51 -4.34
CA ARG A 91 16.95 -2.58 -3.28
C ARG A 91 16.12 -1.38 -3.76
N ARG A 92 16.10 -1.15 -5.05
CA ARG A 92 15.28 -0.11 -5.69
C ARG A 92 13.95 -0.69 -6.21
N ARG A 93 13.90 -2.02 -6.44
CA ARG A 93 12.76 -2.74 -7.02
C ARG A 93 11.73 -3.24 -5.98
N THR A 94 12.04 -3.10 -4.70
CA THR A 94 11.10 -3.37 -3.60
C THR A 94 11.31 -2.39 -2.46
N LEU A 95 10.26 -2.12 -1.69
CA LEU A 95 10.40 -1.37 -0.44
C LEU A 95 11.24 -2.17 0.55
N THR A 96 11.93 -1.47 1.43
CA THR A 96 12.63 -2.05 2.58
C THR A 96 12.31 -1.24 3.82
N CYS A 97 12.00 -1.91 4.93
CA CYS A 97 11.78 -1.23 6.19
C CYS A 97 13.14 -0.96 6.87
N VAL A 98 13.36 0.28 7.31
CA VAL A 98 14.44 0.59 8.24
C VAL A 98 14.04 0.06 9.61
N PRO A 99 14.87 -0.77 10.27
CA PRO A 99 14.55 -1.26 11.60
C PRO A 99 14.51 -0.12 12.63
N SER A 100 13.61 -0.24 13.58
CA SER A 100 13.64 0.63 14.77
C SER A 100 14.86 0.30 15.63
N VAL A 101 15.17 1.16 16.60
CA VAL A 101 16.22 0.90 17.61
C VAL A 101 15.96 -0.39 18.41
N GLU A 102 14.72 -0.89 18.42
CA GLU A 102 14.33 -2.18 19.01
C GLU A 102 14.45 -3.36 18.02
N GLY A 103 14.89 -3.12 16.80
CA GLY A 103 15.01 -4.13 15.73
C GLY A 103 13.69 -4.53 15.05
N LYS A 104 12.59 -3.79 15.29
CA LYS A 104 11.27 -4.03 14.68
C LYS A 104 11.15 -3.24 13.36
N PRO A 105 10.29 -3.66 12.41
CA PRO A 105 10.04 -2.93 11.16
C PRO A 105 9.18 -1.66 11.35
N TYR A 106 8.85 -1.32 12.57
CA TYR A 106 8.08 -0.15 12.99
C TYR A 106 8.59 0.40 14.31
N ALA A 107 8.17 1.61 14.63
CA ALA A 107 8.37 2.22 15.94
C ALA A 107 7.06 2.80 16.46
N ILE A 108 6.96 2.97 17.80
CA ILE A 108 5.82 3.61 18.45
C ILE A 108 6.32 4.88 19.12
N ASP A 109 5.73 6.03 18.79
CA ASP A 109 6.09 7.29 19.41
C ASP A 109 5.47 7.45 20.81
N SER A 110 5.84 8.50 21.53
CA SER A 110 5.37 8.79 22.90
C SER A 110 3.85 9.04 22.97
N ALA A 111 3.20 9.33 21.85
CA ALA A 111 1.75 9.51 21.75
C ALA A 111 1.00 8.21 21.35
N GLY A 112 1.74 7.10 21.18
CA GLY A 112 1.17 5.81 20.77
C GLY A 112 0.95 5.66 19.28
N ASN A 113 1.43 6.57 18.44
CA ASN A 113 1.31 6.41 16.99
C ASN A 113 2.35 5.41 16.48
N VAL A 114 1.93 4.58 15.53
CA VAL A 114 2.81 3.62 14.86
C VAL A 114 3.42 4.25 13.61
N TRP A 115 4.73 4.17 13.50
CA TRP A 115 5.52 4.72 12.41
C TRP A 115 6.31 3.64 11.70
N ARG A 116 6.49 3.81 10.40
CA ARG A 116 7.46 3.05 9.59
C ARG A 116 8.36 4.00 8.83
N THR A 117 9.54 3.51 8.50
CA THR A 117 10.55 4.26 7.75
C THR A 117 11.09 3.39 6.62
N SER A 118 11.22 3.96 5.45
CA SER A 118 11.87 3.31 4.30
C SER A 118 12.85 4.28 3.62
N PRO A 119 13.91 3.78 2.97
CA PRO A 119 14.73 4.60 2.10
C PRO A 119 13.88 5.22 0.99
N PHE A 120 14.19 6.45 0.62
CA PHE A 120 13.57 7.09 -0.53
C PHE A 120 14.08 6.42 -1.83
N ILE A 121 13.19 6.09 -2.74
CA ILE A 121 13.57 5.54 -4.04
C ILE A 121 13.87 6.69 -4.99
N GLU A 122 15.17 6.92 -5.21
CA GLU A 122 15.64 8.04 -6.01
C GLU A 122 15.32 7.86 -7.51
N ARG A 123 15.12 8.99 -8.21
CA ARG A 123 14.85 9.04 -9.66
C ARG A 123 13.64 8.21 -10.07
N ALA A 124 12.62 8.19 -9.22
CA ALA A 124 11.35 7.53 -9.53
C ALA A 124 10.21 8.27 -8.83
N ARG A 125 9.03 8.30 -9.46
CA ARG A 125 7.81 8.92 -8.92
C ARG A 125 6.56 8.16 -9.31
N GLY A 126 5.50 8.33 -8.51
CA GLY A 126 4.14 7.91 -8.88
C GLY A 126 3.45 8.99 -9.70
N TYR A 127 2.48 8.57 -10.50
CA TYR A 127 1.65 9.45 -11.32
C TYR A 127 0.19 9.24 -10.95
N ASP A 128 -0.54 10.33 -10.74
CA ASP A 128 -1.99 10.26 -10.43
C ASP A 128 -2.81 10.09 -11.72
N ASP A 129 -2.35 10.67 -12.83
CA ASP A 129 -2.95 10.55 -14.16
C ASP A 129 -1.97 9.89 -15.14
N LEU A 130 -2.50 8.99 -15.99
CA LEU A 130 -1.72 8.39 -17.07
C LEU A 130 -1.83 9.22 -18.35
N GLU A 131 -0.69 9.60 -18.90
CA GLU A 131 -0.68 10.18 -20.23
C GLU A 131 -0.46 9.14 -21.34
N PRO A 132 0.56 8.32 -21.38
CA PRO A 132 0.72 7.35 -22.45
C PRO A 132 0.31 5.92 -22.06
N ASN A 133 -0.16 5.14 -23.05
CA ASN A 133 -0.41 3.69 -22.90
C ASN A 133 0.78 2.91 -22.35
N GLU A 134 2.00 3.41 -22.57
CA GLU A 134 3.23 2.80 -22.06
C GLU A 134 3.29 2.83 -20.53
N GLN A 135 2.86 3.91 -19.88
CA GLN A 135 2.84 3.97 -18.41
C GLN A 135 1.85 2.94 -17.82
N ALA A 136 0.70 2.73 -18.48
CA ALA A 136 -0.24 1.68 -18.08
C ALA A 136 0.37 0.28 -18.20
N PHE A 137 1.10 0.02 -19.28
CA PHE A 137 1.81 -1.24 -19.49
C PHE A 137 2.88 -1.45 -18.41
N GLN A 138 3.69 -0.42 -18.11
CA GLN A 138 4.72 -0.50 -17.09
C GLN A 138 4.16 -0.71 -15.69
N ALA A 139 3.04 -0.06 -15.35
CA ALA A 139 2.35 -0.29 -14.08
C ALA A 139 1.80 -1.72 -14.00
N ALA A 140 1.17 -2.23 -15.07
CA ALA A 140 0.68 -3.59 -15.14
C ALA A 140 1.80 -4.63 -14.98
N GLN A 141 2.94 -4.40 -15.63
CA GLN A 141 4.12 -5.24 -15.53
C GLN A 141 4.69 -5.23 -14.09
N ALA A 142 4.73 -4.06 -13.43
CA ALA A 142 5.20 -3.95 -12.05
C ALA A 142 4.31 -4.74 -11.08
N PHE A 143 2.98 -4.65 -11.19
CA PHE A 143 2.07 -5.44 -10.37
C PHE A 143 2.14 -6.94 -10.68
N GLY A 144 2.28 -7.33 -11.96
CA GLY A 144 2.51 -8.72 -12.34
C GLY A 144 3.81 -9.29 -11.74
N ASN A 145 4.88 -8.50 -11.74
CA ASN A 145 6.14 -8.86 -11.08
C ASN A 145 6.00 -8.95 -9.56
N PHE A 146 5.27 -8.03 -8.93
CA PHE A 146 4.96 -8.11 -7.50
C PHE A 146 4.26 -9.43 -7.15
N GLN A 147 3.21 -9.80 -7.88
CA GLN A 147 2.52 -11.06 -7.68
C GLN A 147 3.43 -12.29 -7.89
N LYS A 148 4.30 -12.25 -8.92
CA LYS A 148 5.29 -13.30 -9.16
C LYS A 148 6.27 -13.44 -7.99
N LEU A 149 6.77 -12.31 -7.46
CA LEU A 149 7.69 -12.32 -6.31
C LEU A 149 7.02 -12.83 -5.04
N ALA A 150 5.74 -12.52 -4.83
CA ALA A 150 5.00 -12.94 -3.64
C ALA A 150 4.38 -14.35 -3.75
N ALA A 151 4.43 -14.99 -4.93
CA ALA A 151 3.69 -16.23 -5.22
C ALA A 151 4.11 -17.43 -4.34
N ASP A 152 5.36 -17.47 -3.90
CA ASP A 152 5.94 -18.52 -3.08
C ASP A 152 6.34 -18.02 -1.67
N LEU A 153 5.73 -16.94 -1.21
CA LEU A 153 5.91 -16.46 0.16
C LEU A 153 5.52 -17.56 1.15
N GLY A 154 6.52 -18.15 1.79
CA GLY A 154 6.33 -19.22 2.77
C GLY A 154 5.85 -18.72 4.12
N GLY A 155 5.53 -19.67 5.02
CA GLY A 155 5.14 -19.42 6.39
C GLY A 155 3.62 -19.31 6.60
N ALA A 156 3.19 -18.71 7.71
CA ALA A 156 1.78 -18.58 8.04
C ALA A 156 1.04 -17.65 7.05
N ARG A 157 -0.28 -17.86 6.91
CA ARG A 157 -1.16 -16.95 6.16
C ARG A 157 -0.97 -15.51 6.66
N LEU A 158 -0.91 -14.55 5.75
CA LEU A 158 -0.85 -13.14 6.12
C LEU A 158 -2.11 -12.70 6.87
N HIS A 159 -1.97 -11.66 7.68
CA HIS A 159 -3.10 -11.04 8.38
C HIS A 159 -4.02 -10.29 7.41
N GLU A 160 -5.32 -10.24 7.71
CA GLU A 160 -6.26 -9.38 7.00
C GLU A 160 -6.17 -7.97 7.60
N THR A 161 -5.47 -7.07 6.94
CA THR A 161 -5.25 -5.69 7.41
C THR A 161 -6.54 -4.86 7.41
N ILE A 162 -7.46 -5.16 6.51
CA ILE A 162 -8.83 -4.63 6.45
C ILE A 162 -9.80 -5.81 6.26
N PRO A 163 -10.52 -6.22 7.29
CA PRO A 163 -11.48 -7.32 7.18
C PRO A 163 -12.52 -7.10 6.08
N ASN A 164 -12.81 -8.13 5.30
CA ASN A 164 -13.80 -8.10 4.23
C ASN A 164 -13.50 -7.08 3.11
N PHE A 165 -12.25 -6.69 2.88
CA PHE A 165 -11.89 -5.60 1.97
C PHE A 165 -12.45 -5.79 0.55
N HIS A 166 -12.35 -7.00 -0.03
CA HIS A 166 -12.93 -7.35 -1.33
C HIS A 166 -14.15 -8.30 -1.23
N ASN A 167 -14.78 -8.38 -0.06
CA ASN A 167 -16.00 -9.16 0.11
C ASN A 167 -17.20 -8.39 -0.46
N THR A 168 -17.45 -8.54 -1.77
CA THR A 168 -18.52 -7.82 -2.45
C THR A 168 -19.92 -8.14 -1.91
N PRO A 169 -20.26 -9.39 -1.49
CA PRO A 169 -21.51 -9.67 -0.76
C PRO A 169 -21.70 -8.80 0.48
N LYS A 170 -20.67 -8.67 1.33
CA LYS A 170 -20.74 -7.81 2.53
C LYS A 170 -20.88 -6.31 2.19
N ARG A 171 -20.27 -5.88 1.10
CA ARG A 171 -20.45 -4.50 0.60
C ARG A 171 -21.87 -4.26 0.10
N LEU A 172 -22.50 -5.25 -0.55
CA LEU A 172 -23.88 -5.18 -0.99
C LEU A 172 -24.84 -5.13 0.21
N GLU A 173 -24.63 -5.98 1.23
CA GLU A 173 -25.39 -5.93 2.49
C GLU A 173 -25.30 -4.53 3.13
N ALA A 174 -24.10 -3.95 3.18
CA ALA A 174 -23.90 -2.61 3.74
C ALA A 174 -24.61 -1.52 2.90
N LEU A 175 -24.61 -1.66 1.56
CA LEU A 175 -25.36 -0.76 0.68
C LEU A 175 -26.85 -0.84 0.95
N GLN A 176 -27.41 -2.05 1.07
CA GLN A 176 -28.84 -2.26 1.36
C GLN A 176 -29.23 -1.63 2.70
N ALA A 177 -28.42 -1.85 3.74
CA ALA A 177 -28.65 -1.23 5.05
C ALA A 177 -28.57 0.32 4.98
N ALA A 178 -27.65 0.87 4.19
CA ALA A 178 -27.54 2.31 4.01
C ALA A 178 -28.74 2.92 3.26
N ILE A 179 -29.28 2.18 2.27
CA ILE A 179 -30.50 2.58 1.54
C ILE A 179 -31.71 2.58 2.47
N GLU A 180 -31.88 1.53 3.29
CA GLU A 180 -32.97 1.43 4.26
C GLU A 180 -32.92 2.54 5.31
N ALA A 181 -31.70 2.86 5.79
CA ALA A 181 -31.52 3.91 6.79
C ALA A 181 -31.71 5.33 6.22
N ASP A 182 -31.37 5.53 4.96
CA ASP A 182 -31.39 6.82 4.21
C ASP A 182 -31.10 8.07 5.06
N SER A 183 -30.08 7.98 5.92
CA SER A 183 -29.79 8.97 6.97
C SER A 183 -29.57 10.40 6.44
N SER A 184 -29.26 10.54 5.16
CA SER A 184 -29.06 11.83 4.48
C SER A 184 -30.20 12.21 3.54
N ASN A 185 -31.29 11.42 3.48
CA ASN A 185 -32.43 11.60 2.58
C ASN A 185 -32.02 11.76 1.09
N ARG A 186 -30.99 10.98 0.64
CA ARG A 186 -30.45 11.09 -0.71
C ARG A 186 -30.69 9.85 -1.57
N ALA A 187 -31.28 8.79 -1.04
CA ALA A 187 -31.52 7.53 -1.78
C ALA A 187 -32.34 7.76 -3.05
N ALA A 188 -33.33 8.65 -3.00
CA ALA A 188 -34.17 9.00 -4.14
C ALA A 188 -33.39 9.68 -5.28
N GLU A 189 -32.32 10.41 -4.97
CA GLU A 189 -31.51 11.13 -5.96
C GLU A 189 -30.65 10.16 -6.80
N VAL A 190 -30.29 8.99 -6.25
CA VAL A 190 -29.39 7.99 -6.86
C VAL A 190 -30.11 6.66 -7.14
N LYS A 191 -31.40 6.71 -7.38
CA LYS A 191 -32.25 5.51 -7.57
C LYS A 191 -31.76 4.61 -8.71
N LYS A 192 -31.28 5.18 -9.82
CA LYS A 192 -30.77 4.42 -10.96
C LYS A 192 -29.51 3.65 -10.63
N GLU A 193 -28.60 4.26 -9.87
CA GLU A 193 -27.35 3.66 -9.40
C GLU A 193 -27.62 2.54 -8.40
N ILE A 194 -28.61 2.74 -7.51
CA ILE A 194 -29.10 1.70 -6.59
C ILE A 194 -29.66 0.51 -7.37
N GLU A 195 -30.58 0.75 -8.30
CA GLU A 195 -31.19 -0.31 -9.14
C GLU A 195 -30.10 -1.05 -9.93
N PHE A 196 -29.12 -0.34 -10.49
CA PHE A 196 -27.99 -0.93 -11.20
C PHE A 196 -27.17 -1.86 -10.31
N ALA A 197 -26.86 -1.44 -9.07
CA ALA A 197 -26.09 -2.24 -8.12
C ALA A 197 -26.89 -3.49 -7.67
N LEU A 198 -28.16 -3.33 -7.30
CA LEU A 198 -29.01 -4.43 -6.82
C LEU A 198 -29.29 -5.47 -7.92
N ALA A 199 -29.43 -5.05 -9.18
CA ALA A 199 -29.61 -5.97 -10.31
C ALA A 199 -28.41 -6.91 -10.52
N ARG A 200 -27.25 -6.59 -9.94
CA ARG A 200 -26.01 -7.39 -10.02
C ARG A 200 -25.71 -8.19 -8.75
N ALA A 201 -26.66 -8.28 -7.83
CA ALA A 201 -26.50 -9.00 -6.57
C ALA A 201 -25.99 -10.44 -6.76
N ALA A 202 -26.48 -11.14 -7.79
CA ALA A 202 -26.06 -12.51 -8.10
C ALA A 202 -24.58 -12.63 -8.48
N ASP A 203 -23.99 -11.57 -9.08
CA ASP A 203 -22.59 -11.57 -9.49
C ASP A 203 -21.65 -11.27 -8.33
N CYS A 204 -22.13 -10.61 -7.26
CA CYS A 204 -21.32 -10.16 -6.13
C CYS A 204 -20.63 -11.32 -5.41
N ALA A 205 -21.27 -12.49 -5.32
CA ALA A 205 -20.71 -13.65 -4.62
C ALA A 205 -19.76 -14.51 -5.48
N ARG A 206 -19.65 -14.24 -6.78
CA ARG A 206 -18.99 -15.17 -7.71
C ARG A 206 -17.54 -15.46 -7.34
N ILE A 207 -16.72 -14.42 -7.14
CA ILE A 207 -15.31 -14.61 -6.80
C ILE A 207 -15.14 -15.19 -5.40
N THR A 208 -15.87 -14.68 -4.42
CA THR A 208 -15.79 -15.18 -3.03
C THR A 208 -16.22 -16.65 -2.92
N SER A 209 -17.21 -17.07 -3.70
CA SER A 209 -17.66 -18.48 -3.75
C SER A 209 -16.61 -19.38 -4.41
N LEU A 210 -15.98 -18.95 -5.49
CA LEU A 210 -14.94 -19.71 -6.19
C LEU A 210 -13.65 -19.84 -5.34
N ILE A 211 -13.32 -18.83 -4.54
CA ILE A 211 -12.23 -18.93 -3.55
C ILE A 211 -12.62 -19.93 -2.45
N ALA A 212 -13.83 -19.84 -1.93
CA ALA A 212 -14.31 -20.74 -0.87
C ALA A 212 -14.41 -22.21 -1.31
N SER A 213 -14.73 -22.47 -2.59
CA SER A 213 -14.71 -23.82 -3.18
C SER A 213 -13.32 -24.33 -3.54
N GLY A 214 -12.30 -23.47 -3.52
CA GLY A 214 -10.93 -23.80 -3.92
C GLY A 214 -10.70 -23.80 -5.45
N GLU A 215 -11.68 -23.41 -6.24
CA GLU A 215 -11.53 -23.27 -7.72
C GLU A 215 -10.60 -22.11 -8.08
N ILE A 216 -10.60 -21.04 -7.27
CA ILE A 216 -9.64 -19.95 -7.37
C ILE A 216 -8.72 -20.02 -6.15
N PRO A 217 -7.39 -20.15 -6.34
CA PRO A 217 -6.48 -20.20 -5.21
C PRO A 217 -6.37 -18.83 -4.51
N GLU A 218 -6.32 -18.86 -3.17
CA GLU A 218 -5.90 -17.71 -2.40
C GLU A 218 -4.41 -17.41 -2.67
N ARG A 219 -4.08 -16.13 -2.82
CA ARG A 219 -2.73 -15.63 -3.08
C ARG A 219 -2.42 -14.46 -2.15
N VAL A 220 -1.14 -14.11 -2.06
CA VAL A 220 -0.74 -12.79 -1.56
C VAL A 220 -1.04 -11.79 -2.66
N THR A 221 -1.88 -10.80 -2.36
CA THR A 221 -2.33 -9.77 -3.29
C THR A 221 -2.10 -8.39 -2.73
N HIS A 222 -1.88 -7.42 -3.59
CA HIS A 222 -1.71 -6.03 -3.19
C HIS A 222 -3.03 -5.40 -2.74
N ASN A 223 -4.12 -5.74 -3.44
CA ASN A 223 -5.51 -5.31 -3.20
C ASN A 223 -5.82 -3.81 -3.45
N ASP A 224 -4.82 -3.00 -3.78
CA ASP A 224 -5.00 -1.59 -4.17
C ASP A 224 -4.09 -1.24 -5.37
N THR A 225 -4.28 -1.97 -6.48
CA THR A 225 -3.44 -1.89 -7.68
C THR A 225 -3.83 -0.70 -8.56
N LYS A 226 -3.77 0.48 -7.98
CA LYS A 226 -3.93 1.74 -8.73
C LYS A 226 -2.56 2.24 -9.22
N LEU A 227 -2.58 3.04 -10.26
CA LEU A 227 -1.39 3.46 -11.00
C LEU A 227 -0.38 4.23 -10.16
N ASN A 228 -0.85 5.11 -9.28
CA ASN A 228 0.01 5.88 -8.40
C ASN A 228 0.66 5.05 -7.28
N ASN A 229 0.34 3.76 -7.17
CA ASN A 229 1.04 2.80 -6.32
C ASN A 229 2.21 2.11 -7.03
N VAL A 230 2.59 2.59 -8.21
CA VAL A 230 3.83 2.19 -8.89
C VAL A 230 4.71 3.41 -9.10
N LEU A 231 5.96 3.33 -8.66
CA LEU A 231 6.97 4.32 -9.01
C LEU A 231 7.54 3.98 -10.38
N LEU A 232 7.51 4.94 -11.30
CA LEU A 232 8.14 4.84 -12.61
C LEU A 232 9.47 5.61 -12.60
N ASP A 233 10.47 5.10 -13.32
CA ASP A 233 11.78 5.74 -13.47
C ASP A 233 11.66 7.07 -14.22
N ASP A 234 12.30 8.12 -13.72
CA ASP A 234 12.24 9.47 -14.29
C ASP A 234 12.87 9.59 -15.69
N VAL A 235 13.69 8.61 -16.08
CA VAL A 235 14.43 8.63 -17.34
C VAL A 235 13.90 7.60 -18.33
N THR A 236 13.69 6.35 -17.87
CA THR A 236 13.27 5.24 -18.75
C THR A 236 11.76 5.05 -18.78
N ALA A 237 11.03 5.65 -17.85
CA ALA A 237 9.60 5.43 -17.60
C ALA A 237 9.24 3.97 -17.23
N GLU A 238 10.22 3.10 -17.00
CA GLU A 238 9.97 1.72 -16.55
C GLU A 238 9.41 1.66 -15.14
N GLY A 239 8.57 0.66 -14.87
CA GLY A 239 8.10 0.36 -13.52
C GLY A 239 9.24 -0.07 -12.61
N VAL A 240 9.47 0.70 -11.53
CA VAL A 240 10.58 0.47 -10.58
C VAL A 240 10.13 -0.29 -9.36
N CYS A 241 9.14 0.22 -8.65
CA CYS A 241 8.74 -0.31 -7.35
C CYS A 241 7.23 -0.17 -7.12
N VAL A 242 6.60 -1.23 -6.67
CA VAL A 242 5.25 -1.20 -6.13
C VAL A 242 5.32 -0.69 -4.69
N ILE A 243 4.49 0.29 -4.37
CA ILE A 243 4.43 0.96 -3.06
C ILE A 243 3.03 0.86 -2.46
N ASP A 244 2.85 1.39 -1.25
CA ASP A 244 1.58 1.38 -0.50
C ASP A 244 1.06 -0.05 -0.22
N LEU A 245 1.90 -0.84 0.47
CA LEU A 245 1.65 -2.25 0.76
C LEU A 245 0.68 -2.49 1.93
N ASP A 246 -0.06 -1.49 2.39
CA ASP A 246 -0.90 -1.56 3.58
C ASP A 246 -2.09 -2.51 3.45
N THR A 247 -2.54 -2.70 2.22
CA THR A 247 -3.60 -3.63 1.85
C THR A 247 -3.07 -4.99 1.39
N THR A 248 -1.76 -5.23 1.52
CA THR A 248 -1.17 -6.51 1.14
C THR A 248 -1.56 -7.60 2.13
N MET A 249 -2.45 -8.48 1.68
CA MET A 249 -3.08 -9.53 2.49
C MET A 249 -3.54 -10.67 1.59
N PRO A 250 -4.07 -11.78 2.16
CA PRO A 250 -4.63 -12.86 1.36
C PRO A 250 -5.80 -12.39 0.50
N GLY A 251 -5.85 -12.83 -0.76
CA GLY A 251 -6.89 -12.47 -1.70
C GLY A 251 -6.82 -13.27 -2.99
N SER A 252 -7.37 -12.72 -4.04
CA SER A 252 -7.31 -13.28 -5.40
C SER A 252 -6.53 -12.36 -6.33
N ALA A 253 -5.67 -12.94 -7.17
CA ALA A 253 -5.01 -12.21 -8.25
C ALA A 253 -6.01 -11.48 -9.17
N LEU A 254 -7.26 -11.95 -9.22
CA LEU A 254 -8.33 -11.29 -9.99
C LEU A 254 -8.74 -9.94 -9.38
N TYR A 255 -8.59 -9.75 -8.06
CA TYR A 255 -8.85 -8.46 -7.43
C TYR A 255 -7.83 -7.42 -7.90
N ASP A 256 -6.55 -7.79 -7.89
CA ASP A 256 -5.48 -6.92 -8.38
C ASP A 256 -5.65 -6.60 -9.87
N PHE A 257 -5.94 -7.62 -10.69
CA PHE A 257 -6.20 -7.41 -12.12
C PHE A 257 -7.38 -6.47 -12.35
N GLY A 258 -8.51 -6.73 -11.70
CA GLY A 258 -9.73 -5.93 -11.85
C GLY A 258 -9.56 -4.48 -11.39
N ALA A 259 -8.88 -4.26 -10.26
CA ALA A 259 -8.60 -2.92 -9.75
C ALA A 259 -7.67 -2.14 -10.70
N MET A 260 -6.62 -2.79 -11.20
CA MET A 260 -5.69 -2.19 -12.16
C MET A 260 -6.42 -1.79 -13.46
N VAL A 261 -7.19 -2.69 -14.06
CA VAL A 261 -7.97 -2.39 -15.29
C VAL A 261 -8.90 -1.21 -15.05
N ARG A 262 -9.64 -1.21 -13.93
CA ARG A 262 -10.56 -0.12 -13.56
C ARG A 262 -9.87 1.24 -13.43
N THR A 263 -8.64 1.28 -12.94
CA THR A 263 -7.91 2.54 -12.75
C THR A 263 -7.10 2.97 -13.97
N ALA A 264 -6.80 2.05 -14.89
CA ALA A 264 -6.06 2.31 -16.12
C ALA A 264 -6.96 2.62 -17.33
N THR A 265 -8.27 2.43 -17.21
CA THR A 265 -9.23 2.73 -18.28
C THR A 265 -10.10 3.90 -17.90
N PRO A 266 -10.40 4.83 -18.84
CA PRO A 266 -11.26 5.99 -18.62
C PRO A 266 -12.70 5.64 -18.32
#